data_d4c271eaea82de79ca4f7ebe4667476e
#
_entry.id   d4c271eaea82de79ca4f7ebe4667476e
#
_cell.length_a   1.000
_cell.length_b   1.000
_cell.length_c   1.000
_cell.angle_alpha   90.00
_cell.angle_beta   90.00
_cell.angle_gamma   90.00
#
_symmetry.space_group_name_H-M   'P 1'
#
loop_
_entity.id
_entity.type
_entity.pdbx_description
1 polymer ?
#
loop_
_entity_poly.entity_id
_entity_poly.type
_entity_poly.pdbx_seq_one_letter_code
_entity_poly.pdbx_strand_id
1 'polypeptide(L)'
;MLKQIRFIAISLFMITTASCQTDVVNEGIELKNQLIGVTSAHNARQLGGYKIGKKTVKTDLLIRTAAISGLSEADSALLADKYRVQRVYDFRGQAESQASPDVIPGNAGYLSLSIPFTGTENSAMHNQSQEETIKMLLEYADNPMVQDMCENMYRKIFFDEASQEVYRKFFADLVSLNPKDGAVLWHCTQGKDRAGSASAMLLAALGADRDLIMADFMLSKDYYDPIASNIPVQNETQRNVINTLISANPELFAKTLDEVDTRYGSLRNYLSECIGVTPEMMKTLRERYLQ
;
A
#
# COMPACT_ATOMS: atom_id res chain seq x y z
N MET A 1 -25.86 64.17 41.56
CA MET A 1 -26.70 63.00 41.20
C MET A 1 -25.93 62.11 40.23
N LEU A 2 -25.16 61.16 40.74
CA LEU A 2 -24.42 60.19 39.96
C LEU A 2 -25.32 58.98 39.71
N LYS A 3 -25.60 58.67 38.44
CA LYS A 3 -26.25 57.42 38.04
C LYS A 3 -25.18 56.34 37.91
N GLN A 4 -25.28 55.32 38.75
CA GLN A 4 -24.47 54.12 38.65
C GLN A 4 -24.91 53.31 37.40
N ILE A 5 -23.97 53.06 36.50
CA ILE A 5 -24.15 52.14 35.40
C ILE A 5 -23.60 50.76 35.85
N ARG A 6 -24.54 49.81 36.03
CA ARG A 6 -24.19 48.41 36.31
C ARG A 6 -23.71 47.76 35.03
N PHE A 7 -22.45 47.37 35.00
CA PHE A 7 -21.94 46.47 33.96
C PHE A 7 -22.42 45.03 34.22
N ILE A 8 -23.24 44.53 33.32
CA ILE A 8 -23.58 43.10 33.25
C ILE A 8 -22.45 42.43 32.47
N ALA A 9 -21.63 41.64 33.19
CA ALA A 9 -20.64 40.78 32.55
C ALA A 9 -21.37 39.62 31.87
N ILE A 10 -21.45 39.64 30.55
CA ILE A 10 -21.86 38.50 29.76
C ILE A 10 -20.63 37.57 29.63
N SER A 11 -20.66 36.47 30.39
CA SER A 11 -19.70 35.41 30.27
C SER A 11 -19.93 34.72 28.89
N LEU A 12 -19.11 35.08 27.94
CA LEU A 12 -19.03 34.37 26.66
C LEU A 12 -18.37 33.01 26.92
N PHE A 13 -19.19 31.97 27.04
CA PHE A 13 -18.73 30.59 27.08
C PHE A 13 -18.21 30.27 25.65
N MET A 14 -16.90 30.41 25.45
CA MET A 14 -16.26 29.86 24.27
C MET A 14 -16.33 28.34 24.38
N ILE A 15 -17.29 27.76 23.67
CA ILE A 15 -17.23 26.33 23.32
C ILE A 15 -16.09 26.21 22.33
N THR A 16 -14.91 25.93 22.82
CA THR A 16 -13.84 25.40 22.01
C THR A 16 -14.30 24.00 21.59
N THR A 17 -14.87 23.90 20.39
CA THR A 17 -14.91 22.63 19.68
C THR A 17 -13.45 22.24 19.47
N ALA A 18 -12.90 21.45 20.39
CA ALA A 18 -11.70 20.70 20.14
C ALA A 18 -12.04 19.80 18.96
N SER A 19 -11.66 20.23 17.77
CA SER A 19 -11.43 19.32 16.64
C SER A 19 -10.40 18.34 17.16
N CYS A 20 -10.87 17.17 17.55
CA CYS A 20 -10.02 16.03 17.82
C CYS A 20 -9.51 15.57 16.46
N GLN A 21 -8.57 16.31 15.88
CA GLN A 21 -7.57 15.75 15.01
C GLN A 21 -6.75 14.85 15.93
N THR A 22 -7.17 13.61 16.01
CA THR A 22 -6.29 12.54 16.43
C THR A 22 -5.26 12.39 15.31
N ASP A 23 -4.19 13.16 15.38
CA ASP A 23 -2.90 12.72 14.86
C ASP A 23 -2.56 11.47 15.68
N VAL A 24 -3.12 10.35 15.26
CA VAL A 24 -2.68 9.03 15.73
C VAL A 24 -1.33 8.79 15.04
N VAL A 25 -0.31 9.43 15.56
CA VAL A 25 1.06 9.02 15.38
C VAL A 25 1.12 7.65 16.04
N ASN A 26 1.13 6.59 15.25
CA ASN A 26 1.51 5.27 15.71
C ASN A 26 2.97 5.41 16.18
N GLU A 27 3.16 5.78 17.45
CA GLU A 27 4.49 5.95 18.03
C GLU A 27 5.24 4.63 17.84
N GLY A 28 6.21 4.61 16.91
CA GLY A 28 7.12 3.50 16.72
C GLY A 28 7.11 2.81 15.35
N ILE A 29 6.23 3.17 14.40
CA ILE A 29 6.35 2.66 13.04
C ILE A 29 7.16 3.65 12.21
N GLU A 30 8.44 3.37 12.09
CA GLU A 30 9.37 4.15 11.26
C GLU A 30 9.91 3.25 10.15
N LEU A 31 10.08 3.80 8.96
CA LEU A 31 10.62 3.08 7.80
C LEU A 31 11.95 2.38 8.13
N LYS A 32 12.85 3.05 8.86
CA LYS A 32 14.16 2.48 9.22
C LYS A 32 14.08 1.13 9.94
N ASN A 33 12.99 0.90 10.70
CA ASN A 33 12.78 -0.34 11.45
C ASN A 33 12.23 -1.47 10.57
N GLN A 34 11.78 -1.14 9.36
CA GLN A 34 11.20 -2.09 8.40
C GLN A 34 12.15 -2.43 7.24
N LEU A 35 13.28 -1.73 7.14
CA LEU A 35 14.24 -1.96 6.05
C LEU A 35 14.85 -3.35 6.12
N ILE A 36 15.04 -3.95 4.94
CA ILE A 36 15.58 -5.30 4.78
C ILE A 36 16.99 -5.33 4.18
N GLY A 37 17.58 -4.15 3.96
CA GLY A 37 18.93 -4.01 3.39
C GLY A 37 18.98 -4.11 1.86
N VAL A 38 17.84 -4.32 1.19
CA VAL A 38 17.73 -4.27 -0.28
C VAL A 38 17.70 -2.80 -0.70
N THR A 39 18.58 -2.41 -1.61
CA THR A 39 18.78 -1.02 -2.05
C THR A 39 18.48 -0.80 -3.53
N SER A 40 18.55 -1.83 -4.35
CA SER A 40 18.27 -1.76 -5.80
C SER A 40 16.80 -1.92 -6.17
N ALA A 41 15.94 -2.24 -5.20
CA ALA A 41 14.49 -2.21 -5.37
C ALA A 41 13.89 -1.16 -4.41
N HIS A 42 13.23 -0.15 -4.96
CA HIS A 42 12.60 0.90 -4.16
C HIS A 42 11.51 0.33 -3.23
N ASN A 43 11.19 1.07 -2.17
CA ASN A 43 10.09 0.76 -1.26
C ASN A 43 10.19 -0.66 -0.62
N ALA A 44 11.41 -1.24 -0.60
CA ALA A 44 11.68 -2.57 -0.09
C ALA A 44 11.66 -2.58 1.44
N ARG A 45 10.73 -3.34 2.03
CA ARG A 45 10.56 -3.47 3.48
C ARG A 45 9.83 -4.74 3.88
N GLN A 46 9.85 -5.05 5.16
CA GLN A 46 9.10 -6.15 5.75
C GLN A 46 7.92 -5.67 6.59
N LEU A 47 6.95 -6.54 6.84
CA LEU A 47 5.90 -6.34 7.83
C LEU A 47 6.29 -6.89 9.23
N GLY A 48 7.43 -7.53 9.32
CA GLY A 48 7.94 -8.08 10.58
C GLY A 48 8.15 -7.00 11.65
N GLY A 49 7.89 -7.33 12.91
CA GLY A 49 8.03 -6.40 14.02
C GLY A 49 6.76 -5.62 14.36
N TYR A 50 5.75 -5.57 13.50
CA TYR A 50 4.47 -4.91 13.80
C TYR A 50 3.74 -5.60 14.95
N LYS A 51 3.25 -4.81 15.91
CA LYS A 51 2.48 -5.30 17.05
C LYS A 51 1.00 -5.41 16.68
N ILE A 52 0.42 -6.57 16.89
CA ILE A 52 -0.99 -6.86 16.66
C ILE A 52 -1.57 -7.45 17.96
N GLY A 53 -2.22 -6.60 18.75
CA GLY A 53 -2.63 -6.95 20.09
C GLY A 53 -1.43 -7.33 20.97
N LYS A 54 -1.43 -8.56 21.53
CA LYS A 54 -0.34 -9.06 22.38
C LYS A 54 0.77 -9.80 21.59
N LYS A 55 0.62 -9.90 20.29
CA LYS A 55 1.53 -10.63 19.40
C LYS A 55 2.32 -9.67 18.52
N THR A 56 3.37 -10.18 17.91
CA THR A 56 4.22 -9.45 16.98
C THR A 56 4.31 -10.23 15.67
N VAL A 57 4.28 -9.55 14.53
CA VAL A 57 4.55 -10.18 13.24
C VAL A 57 6.00 -10.65 13.21
N LYS A 58 6.22 -11.94 12.90
CA LYS A 58 7.56 -12.51 12.79
C LYS A 58 8.38 -11.77 11.74
N THR A 59 9.65 -11.50 12.04
CA THR A 59 10.59 -10.84 11.14
C THR A 59 11.01 -11.75 10.01
N ASP A 60 11.49 -11.14 8.93
CA ASP A 60 12.15 -11.79 7.78
C ASP A 60 11.29 -12.77 6.99
N LEU A 61 9.96 -12.68 7.10
CA LEU A 61 9.02 -13.60 6.43
C LEU A 61 8.09 -12.95 5.42
N LEU A 62 7.69 -11.70 5.65
CA LEU A 62 6.69 -11.01 4.87
C LEU A 62 7.30 -9.73 4.28
N ILE A 63 7.67 -9.76 2.99
CA ILE A 63 8.43 -8.71 2.32
C ILE A 63 7.60 -8.10 1.19
N ARG A 64 7.60 -6.77 1.12
CA ARG A 64 7.03 -6.02 0.00
C ARG A 64 8.06 -5.08 -0.62
N THR A 65 7.93 -4.82 -1.93
CA THR A 65 8.87 -3.97 -2.66
C THR A 65 8.22 -3.37 -3.92
N ALA A 66 8.89 -2.42 -4.57
CA ALA A 66 8.67 -2.07 -5.96
C ALA A 66 9.16 -3.21 -6.88
N ALA A 67 9.05 -3.03 -8.21
CA ALA A 67 9.52 -4.00 -9.19
C ALA A 67 10.98 -4.39 -8.93
N ILE A 68 11.27 -5.66 -9.05
CA ILE A 68 12.59 -6.25 -8.84
C ILE A 68 13.35 -6.52 -10.14
N SER A 69 12.92 -5.89 -11.23
CA SER A 69 13.56 -6.00 -12.55
C SER A 69 15.00 -5.42 -12.59
N GLY A 70 15.28 -4.45 -11.71
CA GLY A 70 16.62 -3.87 -11.56
C GLY A 70 17.41 -4.40 -10.35
N LEU A 71 17.06 -5.56 -9.83
CA LEU A 71 17.68 -6.12 -8.63
C LEU A 71 19.15 -6.42 -8.89
N SER A 72 20.04 -5.85 -8.05
CA SER A 72 21.47 -6.12 -8.11
C SER A 72 21.79 -7.57 -7.71
N GLU A 73 22.94 -8.09 -8.15
CA GLU A 73 23.39 -9.42 -7.74
C GLU A 73 23.49 -9.54 -6.20
N ALA A 74 23.99 -8.50 -5.54
CA ALA A 74 24.11 -8.48 -4.08
C ALA A 74 22.75 -8.52 -3.39
N ASP A 75 21.76 -7.77 -3.87
CA ASP A 75 20.41 -7.75 -3.31
C ASP A 75 19.65 -9.04 -3.66
N SER A 76 19.88 -9.61 -4.84
CA SER A 76 19.33 -10.92 -5.23
C SER A 76 19.87 -12.02 -4.32
N ALA A 77 21.19 -12.04 -4.04
CA ALA A 77 21.82 -12.96 -3.10
C ALA A 77 21.29 -12.73 -1.66
N LEU A 78 21.13 -11.48 -1.23
CA LEU A 78 20.56 -11.17 0.08
C LEU A 78 19.14 -11.74 0.24
N LEU A 79 18.29 -11.60 -0.76
CA LEU A 79 16.92 -12.15 -0.77
C LEU A 79 16.92 -13.68 -0.82
N ALA A 80 17.86 -14.28 -1.57
CA ALA A 80 17.97 -15.73 -1.70
C ALA A 80 18.56 -16.40 -0.45
N ASP A 81 19.64 -15.87 0.09
CA ASP A 81 20.44 -16.55 1.13
C ASP A 81 19.97 -16.21 2.55
N LYS A 82 19.78 -14.92 2.84
CA LYS A 82 19.36 -14.48 4.17
C LYS A 82 17.85 -14.69 4.38
N TYR A 83 17.04 -14.15 3.46
CA TYR A 83 15.57 -14.21 3.58
C TYR A 83 15.01 -15.51 3.04
N ARG A 84 15.80 -16.26 2.25
CA ARG A 84 15.37 -17.50 1.59
C ARG A 84 14.02 -17.35 0.93
N VAL A 85 13.88 -16.30 0.10
CA VAL A 85 12.62 -16.03 -0.57
C VAL A 85 12.17 -17.26 -1.34
N GLN A 86 11.07 -17.87 -0.89
CA GLN A 86 10.51 -19.09 -1.49
C GLN A 86 9.47 -18.78 -2.57
N ARG A 87 8.86 -17.58 -2.52
CA ARG A 87 7.78 -17.18 -3.42
C ARG A 87 7.84 -15.69 -3.71
N VAL A 88 7.71 -15.35 -4.99
CA VAL A 88 7.52 -13.99 -5.50
C VAL A 88 6.14 -13.88 -6.12
N TYR A 89 5.35 -12.88 -5.70
CA TYR A 89 4.07 -12.50 -6.29
C TYR A 89 4.24 -11.17 -7.03
N ASP A 90 4.01 -11.17 -8.33
CA ASP A 90 4.04 -9.97 -9.17
C ASP A 90 2.62 -9.53 -9.52
N PHE A 91 2.18 -8.39 -8.97
CA PHE A 91 0.87 -7.81 -9.24
C PHE A 91 0.83 -6.89 -10.46
N ARG A 92 1.93 -6.77 -11.21
CA ARG A 92 1.98 -5.94 -12.41
C ARG A 92 1.15 -6.56 -13.54
N GLY A 93 0.63 -5.68 -14.41
CA GLY A 93 0.03 -6.11 -15.67
C GLY A 93 1.02 -6.83 -16.57
N GLN A 94 0.50 -7.63 -17.50
CA GLN A 94 1.34 -8.40 -18.42
C GLN A 94 2.28 -7.49 -19.25
N ALA A 95 1.78 -6.35 -19.72
CA ALA A 95 2.59 -5.40 -20.48
C ALA A 95 3.72 -4.78 -19.63
N GLU A 96 3.45 -4.47 -18.35
CA GLU A 96 4.44 -3.95 -17.41
C GLU A 96 5.57 -4.96 -17.15
N SER A 97 5.21 -6.23 -16.86
CA SER A 97 6.17 -7.28 -16.55
C SER A 97 6.98 -7.73 -17.77
N GLN A 98 6.40 -7.71 -18.98
CA GLN A 98 7.11 -8.00 -20.23
C GLN A 98 8.09 -6.88 -20.60
N ALA A 99 7.71 -5.61 -20.40
CA ALA A 99 8.61 -4.48 -20.67
C ALA A 99 9.80 -4.43 -19.70
N SER A 100 9.63 -4.95 -18.49
CA SER A 100 10.65 -4.93 -17.43
C SER A 100 10.63 -6.23 -16.62
N PRO A 101 11.19 -7.33 -17.17
CA PRO A 101 11.18 -8.65 -16.52
C PRO A 101 11.92 -8.65 -15.18
N ASP A 102 11.40 -9.38 -14.21
CA ASP A 102 12.00 -9.47 -12.87
C ASP A 102 13.27 -10.33 -12.83
N VAL A 103 14.17 -9.96 -11.94
CA VAL A 103 15.27 -10.79 -11.48
C VAL A 103 14.78 -11.60 -10.28
N ILE A 104 14.54 -12.90 -10.48
CA ILE A 104 14.01 -13.77 -9.42
C ILE A 104 15.14 -14.19 -8.47
N PRO A 105 15.03 -13.96 -7.14
CA PRO A 105 16.06 -14.35 -6.18
C PRO A 105 16.19 -15.88 -6.09
N GLY A 106 17.37 -16.40 -6.33
CA GLY A 106 17.67 -17.82 -6.19
C GLY A 106 16.71 -18.72 -7.00
N ASN A 107 16.08 -19.66 -6.31
CA ASN A 107 15.10 -20.59 -6.89
C ASN A 107 13.65 -20.27 -6.41
N ALA A 108 13.34 -19.03 -6.09
CA ALA A 108 12.01 -18.66 -5.65
C ALA A 108 10.95 -18.98 -6.72
N GLY A 109 9.84 -19.57 -6.30
CA GLY A 109 8.70 -19.73 -7.18
C GLY A 109 8.12 -18.36 -7.56
N TYR A 110 7.78 -18.17 -8.83
CA TYR A 110 7.20 -16.92 -9.33
C TYR A 110 5.75 -17.10 -9.74
N LEU A 111 4.89 -16.22 -9.26
CA LEU A 111 3.48 -16.15 -9.62
C LEU A 111 3.15 -14.75 -10.16
N SER A 112 2.86 -14.69 -11.46
CA SER A 112 2.28 -13.49 -12.07
C SER A 112 0.79 -13.42 -11.72
N LEU A 113 0.43 -12.46 -10.90
CA LEU A 113 -0.92 -12.19 -10.40
C LEU A 113 -1.34 -10.79 -10.84
N SER A 114 -1.61 -10.63 -12.14
CA SER A 114 -1.88 -9.33 -12.74
C SER A 114 -3.16 -8.68 -12.20
N ILE A 115 -3.02 -7.55 -11.52
CA ILE A 115 -4.13 -6.69 -11.14
C ILE A 115 -4.24 -5.60 -12.21
N PRO A 116 -5.40 -5.48 -12.90
CA PRO A 116 -5.63 -4.40 -13.84
C PRO A 116 -5.43 -3.05 -13.16
N PHE A 117 -4.55 -2.24 -13.70
CA PHE A 117 -4.27 -0.92 -13.16
C PHE A 117 -4.48 0.13 -14.22
N THR A 118 -5.58 0.88 -14.09
CA THR A 118 -5.82 2.17 -14.75
C THR A 118 -5.67 2.24 -16.27
N GLY A 119 -6.20 1.27 -17.03
CA GLY A 119 -6.19 1.39 -18.51
C GLY A 119 -4.80 1.46 -19.15
N THR A 120 -3.74 1.24 -18.38
CA THR A 120 -2.35 1.16 -18.85
C THR A 120 -2.03 -0.18 -19.49
N GLU A 121 -3.04 -0.98 -19.83
CA GLU A 121 -2.86 -2.20 -20.61
C GLU A 121 -2.37 -1.93 -22.05
N ASN A 122 -2.38 -0.66 -22.47
CA ASN A 122 -1.81 -0.24 -23.73
C ASN A 122 -0.28 -0.24 -23.66
N SER A 123 0.32 -1.16 -24.38
CA SER A 123 1.78 -1.34 -24.52
C SER A 123 2.55 -0.06 -24.91
N ALA A 124 1.88 0.94 -25.48
CA ALA A 124 2.48 2.21 -25.85
C ALA A 124 2.94 3.05 -24.63
N MET A 125 2.28 2.94 -23.47
CA MET A 125 2.69 3.69 -22.27
C MET A 125 3.88 3.05 -21.53
N HIS A 126 4.11 1.76 -21.70
CA HIS A 126 5.21 1.05 -21.02
C HIS A 126 6.57 1.23 -21.68
N ASN A 127 6.59 1.71 -22.93
CA ASN A 127 7.81 2.00 -23.66
C ASN A 127 8.29 3.46 -23.49
N GLN A 128 7.58 4.27 -22.72
CA GLN A 128 7.93 5.67 -22.46
C GLN A 128 8.89 5.77 -21.27
N SER A 129 9.80 6.73 -21.35
CA SER A 129 10.63 7.09 -20.19
C SER A 129 9.76 7.64 -19.05
N GLN A 130 10.28 7.60 -17.83
CA GLN A 130 9.59 8.19 -16.66
C GLN A 130 9.30 9.68 -16.90
N GLU A 131 10.22 10.41 -17.55
CA GLU A 131 10.05 11.83 -17.86
C GLU A 131 8.89 12.07 -18.86
N GLU A 132 8.80 11.27 -19.92
CA GLU A 132 7.69 11.34 -20.87
C GLU A 132 6.34 11.01 -20.22
N THR A 133 6.31 10.01 -19.35
CA THR A 133 5.10 9.66 -18.59
C THR A 133 4.66 10.81 -17.69
N ILE A 134 5.58 11.43 -16.93
CA ILE A 134 5.28 12.59 -16.08
C ILE A 134 4.78 13.75 -16.93
N LYS A 135 5.43 14.06 -18.04
CA LYS A 135 5.02 15.13 -18.96
C LYS A 135 3.60 14.92 -19.47
N MET A 136 3.30 13.72 -19.90
CA MET A 136 1.95 13.35 -20.35
C MET A 136 0.92 13.51 -19.22
N LEU A 137 1.21 13.02 -18.02
CA LEU A 137 0.31 13.16 -16.86
C LEU A 137 0.02 14.63 -16.53
N LEU A 138 1.03 15.50 -16.63
CA LEU A 138 0.88 16.93 -16.40
C LEU A 138 0.07 17.60 -17.51
N GLU A 139 0.28 17.22 -18.78
CA GLU A 139 -0.44 17.75 -19.93
C GLU A 139 -1.93 17.38 -19.88
N TYR A 140 -2.26 16.18 -19.46
CA TYR A 140 -3.64 15.68 -19.39
C TYR A 140 -4.24 15.73 -17.98
N ALA A 141 -3.62 16.43 -17.03
CA ALA A 141 -4.09 16.47 -15.65
C ALA A 141 -5.55 16.94 -15.50
N ASP A 142 -6.00 17.88 -16.31
CA ASP A 142 -7.38 18.39 -16.30
C ASP A 142 -8.36 17.52 -17.11
N ASN A 143 -7.89 16.44 -17.74
CA ASN A 143 -8.74 15.53 -18.48
C ASN A 143 -9.63 14.74 -17.51
N PRO A 144 -10.97 14.72 -17.69
CA PRO A 144 -11.89 14.00 -16.81
C PRO A 144 -11.55 12.52 -16.66
N MET A 145 -10.98 11.87 -17.67
CA MET A 145 -10.56 10.47 -17.61
C MET A 145 -9.37 10.28 -16.66
N VAL A 146 -8.41 11.21 -16.65
CA VAL A 146 -7.26 11.18 -15.73
C VAL A 146 -7.73 11.44 -14.30
N GLN A 147 -8.66 12.35 -14.10
CA GLN A 147 -9.26 12.62 -12.79
C GLN A 147 -10.02 11.39 -12.27
N ASP A 148 -10.90 10.80 -13.09
CA ASP A 148 -11.63 9.57 -12.71
C ASP A 148 -10.66 8.43 -12.38
N MET A 149 -9.60 8.28 -13.16
CA MET A 149 -8.55 7.30 -12.92
C MET A 149 -7.91 7.49 -11.54
N CYS A 150 -7.53 8.72 -11.19
CA CYS A 150 -6.93 9.04 -9.90
C CYS A 150 -7.92 8.78 -8.75
N GLU A 151 -9.15 9.27 -8.85
CA GLU A 151 -10.16 9.19 -7.80
C GLU A 151 -10.61 7.75 -7.52
N ASN A 152 -10.69 6.91 -8.56
CA ASN A 152 -11.21 5.55 -8.48
C ASN A 152 -10.11 4.47 -8.45
N MET A 153 -8.84 4.84 -8.40
CA MET A 153 -7.71 3.90 -8.45
C MET A 153 -7.81 2.79 -7.40
N TYR A 154 -7.93 3.14 -6.12
CA TYR A 154 -8.04 2.14 -5.05
C TYR A 154 -9.38 1.41 -5.06
N ARG A 155 -10.47 2.08 -5.49
CA ARG A 155 -11.76 1.41 -5.64
C ARG A 155 -11.67 0.27 -6.66
N LYS A 156 -10.98 0.46 -7.78
CA LYS A 156 -10.74 -0.60 -8.77
C LYS A 156 -9.90 -1.73 -8.17
N ILE A 157 -8.84 -1.41 -7.43
CA ILE A 157 -8.01 -2.42 -6.78
C ILE A 157 -8.82 -3.28 -5.78
N PHE A 158 -9.79 -2.69 -5.06
CA PHE A 158 -10.57 -3.41 -4.05
C PHE A 158 -11.84 -4.05 -4.60
N PHE A 159 -12.56 -3.39 -5.52
CA PHE A 159 -13.93 -3.78 -5.85
C PHE A 159 -14.10 -4.38 -7.24
N ASP A 160 -13.11 -4.30 -8.13
CA ASP A 160 -13.18 -4.99 -9.41
C ASP A 160 -13.02 -6.49 -9.20
N GLU A 161 -13.90 -7.28 -9.82
CA GLU A 161 -13.92 -8.75 -9.69
C GLU A 161 -12.57 -9.38 -10.11
N ALA A 162 -11.94 -8.83 -11.17
CA ALA A 162 -10.63 -9.29 -11.62
C ALA A 162 -9.55 -9.10 -10.54
N SER A 163 -9.56 -7.97 -9.84
CA SER A 163 -8.64 -7.69 -8.73
C SER A 163 -8.91 -8.60 -7.53
N GLN A 164 -10.18 -8.81 -7.20
CA GLN A 164 -10.59 -9.71 -6.13
C GLN A 164 -10.16 -11.16 -6.39
N GLU A 165 -10.29 -11.63 -7.64
CA GLU A 165 -9.83 -12.98 -8.04
C GLU A 165 -8.31 -13.14 -7.88
N VAL A 166 -7.55 -12.10 -8.19
CA VAL A 166 -6.09 -12.08 -7.99
C VAL A 166 -5.75 -12.20 -6.50
N TYR A 167 -6.38 -11.41 -5.63
CA TYR A 167 -6.14 -11.51 -4.19
C TYR A 167 -6.62 -12.84 -3.61
N ARG A 168 -7.68 -13.43 -4.15
CA ARG A 168 -8.11 -14.80 -3.79
C ARG A 168 -6.99 -15.82 -4.05
N LYS A 169 -6.37 -15.75 -5.23
CA LYS A 169 -5.23 -16.62 -5.58
C LYS A 169 -4.01 -16.35 -4.70
N PHE A 170 -3.71 -15.09 -4.44
CA PHE A 170 -2.62 -14.69 -3.54
C PHE A 170 -2.79 -15.31 -2.15
N PHE A 171 -3.96 -15.16 -1.50
CA PHE A 171 -4.21 -15.72 -0.18
C PHE A 171 -4.25 -17.23 -0.17
N ALA A 172 -4.82 -17.87 -1.18
CA ALA A 172 -4.85 -19.32 -1.30
C ALA A 172 -3.44 -19.92 -1.38
N ASP A 173 -2.56 -19.33 -2.20
CA ASP A 173 -1.16 -19.78 -2.29
C ASP A 173 -0.40 -19.47 -0.99
N LEU A 174 -0.53 -18.25 -0.44
CA LEU A 174 0.16 -17.84 0.78
C LEU A 174 -0.17 -18.77 1.98
N VAL A 175 -1.43 -19.18 2.12
CA VAL A 175 -1.85 -20.14 3.16
C VAL A 175 -1.29 -21.54 2.90
N SER A 176 -0.93 -21.90 1.69
CA SER A 176 -0.34 -23.20 1.37
C SER A 176 1.15 -23.30 1.77
N LEU A 177 1.84 -22.16 1.80
CA LEU A 177 3.30 -22.10 2.05
C LEU A 177 3.65 -22.33 3.51
N ASN A 178 4.82 -22.92 3.74
CA ASN A 178 5.39 -23.08 5.08
C ASN A 178 6.43 -21.97 5.37
N PRO A 179 6.22 -21.10 6.37
CA PRO A 179 7.20 -20.05 6.69
C PRO A 179 8.59 -20.54 7.13
N LYS A 180 8.73 -21.82 7.48
CA LYS A 180 10.04 -22.42 7.77
C LYS A 180 10.93 -22.57 6.53
N ASP A 181 10.31 -22.59 5.35
CA ASP A 181 11.04 -22.72 4.08
C ASP A 181 11.62 -21.37 3.62
N GLY A 182 11.09 -20.25 4.10
CA GLY A 182 11.61 -18.91 3.85
C GLY A 182 10.54 -17.83 3.77
N ALA A 183 10.95 -16.65 3.34
CA ALA A 183 10.10 -15.50 3.18
C ALA A 183 9.22 -15.59 1.92
N VAL A 184 8.16 -14.79 1.91
CA VAL A 184 7.42 -14.46 0.70
C VAL A 184 7.64 -12.99 0.36
N LEU A 185 7.73 -12.69 -0.92
CA LEU A 185 7.89 -11.34 -1.44
C LEU A 185 6.74 -11.04 -2.40
N TRP A 186 6.13 -9.86 -2.25
CA TRP A 186 5.14 -9.37 -3.22
C TRP A 186 5.45 -7.95 -3.64
N HIS A 187 5.17 -7.67 -4.91
CA HIS A 187 5.44 -6.36 -5.49
C HIS A 187 4.45 -5.97 -6.59
N CYS A 188 4.57 -4.73 -7.01
CA CYS A 188 4.03 -4.20 -8.26
C CYS A 188 5.07 -3.26 -8.88
N THR A 189 4.68 -2.25 -9.64
CA THR A 189 5.66 -1.31 -10.23
C THR A 189 6.34 -0.45 -9.16
N GLN A 190 5.58 0.22 -8.29
CA GLN A 190 6.12 1.09 -7.22
C GLN A 190 6.03 0.45 -5.82
N GLY A 191 5.40 -0.71 -5.68
CA GLY A 191 5.25 -1.36 -4.39
C GLY A 191 4.32 -0.64 -3.39
N LYS A 192 3.59 0.41 -3.84
CA LYS A 192 2.73 1.23 -2.97
C LYS A 192 1.24 0.88 -3.06
N ASP A 193 0.66 0.79 -4.26
CA ASP A 193 -0.79 0.67 -4.46
C ASP A 193 -1.27 -0.79 -4.43
N ARG A 194 -1.03 -1.59 -5.47
CA ARG A 194 -1.43 -3.00 -5.55
C ARG A 194 -0.78 -3.84 -4.44
N ALA A 195 0.53 -3.69 -4.26
CA ALA A 195 1.26 -4.35 -3.18
C ALA A 195 0.90 -3.79 -1.80
N GLY A 196 0.60 -2.50 -1.69
CA GLY A 196 0.10 -1.87 -0.46
C GLY A 196 -1.27 -2.37 -0.06
N SER A 197 -2.17 -2.53 -1.02
CA SER A 197 -3.50 -3.12 -0.79
C SER A 197 -3.41 -4.59 -0.35
N ALA A 198 -2.53 -5.37 -0.96
CA ALA A 198 -2.24 -6.74 -0.49
C ALA A 198 -1.72 -6.75 0.96
N SER A 199 -0.82 -5.81 1.30
CA SER A 199 -0.31 -5.66 2.67
C SER A 199 -1.42 -5.29 3.66
N ALA A 200 -2.29 -4.34 3.31
CA ALA A 200 -3.43 -3.94 4.13
C ALA A 200 -4.37 -5.13 4.39
N MET A 201 -4.70 -5.89 3.36
CA MET A 201 -5.53 -7.08 3.46
C MET A 201 -4.86 -8.16 4.33
N LEU A 202 -3.56 -8.39 4.16
CA LEU A 202 -2.83 -9.36 4.98
C LEU A 202 -2.74 -8.92 6.45
N LEU A 203 -2.45 -7.65 6.71
CA LEU A 203 -2.46 -7.10 8.07
C LEU A 203 -3.84 -7.24 8.73
N ALA A 204 -4.93 -6.97 8.00
CA ALA A 204 -6.30 -7.20 8.49
C ALA A 204 -6.56 -8.69 8.79
N ALA A 205 -6.11 -9.61 7.95
CA ALA A 205 -6.21 -11.06 8.19
C ALA A 205 -5.44 -11.51 9.44
N LEU A 206 -4.29 -10.87 9.71
CA LEU A 206 -3.50 -11.07 10.92
C LEU A 206 -4.17 -10.45 12.17
N GLY A 207 -5.10 -9.51 12.00
CA GLY A 207 -5.84 -8.87 13.08
C GLY A 207 -5.35 -7.46 13.43
N ALA A 208 -4.59 -6.83 12.54
CA ALA A 208 -4.21 -5.42 12.66
C ALA A 208 -5.44 -4.51 12.67
N ASP A 209 -5.36 -3.43 13.41
CA ASP A 209 -6.30 -2.33 13.35
C ASP A 209 -6.04 -1.43 12.13
N ARG A 210 -6.93 -0.49 11.90
CA ARG A 210 -6.85 0.45 10.79
C ARG A 210 -5.63 1.36 10.88
N ASP A 211 -5.25 1.75 12.10
CA ASP A 211 -4.14 2.67 12.31
C ASP A 211 -2.82 2.05 11.88
N LEU A 212 -2.60 0.78 12.23
CA LEU A 212 -1.43 0.02 11.77
C LEU A 212 -1.40 -0.16 10.25
N ILE A 213 -2.57 -0.45 9.64
CA ILE A 213 -2.70 -0.58 8.19
C ILE A 213 -2.35 0.73 7.48
N MET A 214 -2.87 1.85 7.98
CA MET A 214 -2.58 3.18 7.44
C MET A 214 -1.11 3.56 7.65
N ALA A 215 -0.55 3.23 8.81
CA ALA A 215 0.86 3.51 9.11
C ALA A 215 1.81 2.77 8.15
N ASP A 216 1.58 1.46 7.88
CA ASP A 216 2.37 0.75 6.87
C ASP A 216 2.22 1.38 5.47
N PHE A 217 0.98 1.74 5.10
CA PHE A 217 0.75 2.39 3.81
C PHE A 217 1.53 3.70 3.69
N MET A 218 1.52 4.53 4.73
CA MET A 218 2.20 5.83 4.79
C MET A 218 3.72 5.74 4.64
N LEU A 219 4.37 4.63 5.03
CA LEU A 219 5.80 4.46 4.84
C LEU A 219 6.24 4.55 3.36
N SER A 220 5.32 4.32 2.42
CA SER A 220 5.62 4.53 1.00
C SER A 220 5.88 5.99 0.64
N LYS A 221 5.37 6.95 1.43
CA LYS A 221 5.62 8.38 1.21
C LYS A 221 7.08 8.74 1.42
N ASP A 222 7.76 8.10 2.36
CA ASP A 222 9.19 8.35 2.64
C ASP A 222 10.06 8.09 1.39
N TYR A 223 9.63 7.17 0.52
CA TYR A 223 10.31 6.90 -0.75
C TYR A 223 9.89 7.85 -1.87
N TYR A 224 8.61 8.19 -1.95
CA TYR A 224 8.05 8.81 -3.16
C TYR A 224 7.75 10.30 -3.01
N ASP A 225 7.55 10.84 -1.80
CA ASP A 225 7.35 12.28 -1.60
C ASP A 225 8.55 13.12 -2.05
N PRO A 226 9.80 12.71 -1.80
CA PRO A 226 10.96 13.45 -2.33
C PRO A 226 10.97 13.52 -3.87
N ILE A 227 10.52 12.47 -4.54
CA ILE A 227 10.42 12.44 -6.01
C ILE A 227 9.25 13.33 -6.47
N ALA A 228 8.07 13.14 -5.91
CA ALA A 228 6.86 13.88 -6.28
C ALA A 228 7.00 15.39 -6.05
N SER A 229 7.63 15.78 -4.93
CA SER A 229 7.84 17.19 -4.57
C SER A 229 8.77 17.94 -5.52
N ASN A 230 9.73 17.23 -6.13
CA ASN A 230 10.69 17.79 -7.08
C ASN A 230 10.11 17.95 -8.51
N ILE A 231 8.91 17.39 -8.78
CA ILE A 231 8.26 17.54 -10.08
C ILE A 231 7.60 18.92 -10.15
N PRO A 232 8.02 19.81 -11.08
CA PRO A 232 7.42 21.11 -11.23
C PRO A 232 5.97 20.98 -11.76
N VAL A 233 5.05 21.70 -11.15
CA VAL A 233 3.63 21.73 -11.51
C VAL A 233 3.16 23.17 -11.65
N GLN A 234 2.13 23.42 -12.47
CA GLN A 234 1.60 24.74 -12.76
C GLN A 234 0.37 25.09 -11.93
N ASN A 235 -0.34 24.08 -11.41
CA ASN A 235 -1.58 24.26 -10.66
C ASN A 235 -1.82 23.10 -9.68
N GLU A 236 -2.87 23.22 -8.87
CA GLU A 236 -3.24 22.24 -7.86
C GLU A 236 -3.72 20.92 -8.47
N THR A 237 -4.41 20.94 -9.62
CA THR A 237 -4.85 19.73 -10.31
C THR A 237 -3.65 18.87 -10.71
N GLN A 238 -2.62 19.48 -11.31
CA GLN A 238 -1.37 18.76 -11.63
C GLN A 238 -0.69 18.24 -10.37
N ARG A 239 -0.67 19.01 -9.29
CA ARG A 239 -0.11 18.58 -8.00
C ARG A 239 -0.83 17.35 -7.47
N ASN A 240 -2.17 17.32 -7.54
CA ASN A 240 -2.99 16.21 -7.09
C ASN A 240 -2.75 14.94 -7.93
N VAL A 241 -2.65 15.07 -9.25
CA VAL A 241 -2.31 13.94 -10.14
C VAL A 241 -0.94 13.36 -9.80
N ILE A 242 0.09 14.20 -9.64
CA ILE A 242 1.43 13.76 -9.27
C ILE A 242 1.44 13.11 -7.89
N ASN A 243 0.79 13.69 -6.89
CA ASN A 243 0.72 13.11 -5.56
C ASN A 243 0.02 11.75 -5.56
N THR A 244 -1.00 11.57 -6.39
CA THR A 244 -1.73 10.31 -6.49
C THR A 244 -0.94 9.22 -7.23
N LEU A 245 -0.34 9.57 -8.37
CA LEU A 245 0.28 8.58 -9.25
C LEU A 245 1.76 8.33 -8.95
N ILE A 246 2.48 9.32 -8.45
CA ILE A 246 3.91 9.20 -8.12
C ILE A 246 4.11 8.97 -6.62
N SER A 247 3.47 9.76 -5.73
CA SER A 247 3.49 9.49 -4.29
C SER A 247 2.34 8.56 -3.85
N ALA A 248 2.28 8.22 -2.59
CA ALA A 248 1.12 7.55 -1.99
C ALA A 248 0.06 8.58 -1.59
N ASN A 249 -1.19 8.30 -1.92
CA ASN A 249 -2.33 9.15 -1.54
C ASN A 249 -3.13 8.52 -0.40
N PRO A 250 -2.85 8.91 0.87
CA PRO A 250 -3.51 8.30 2.03
C PRO A 250 -5.00 8.63 2.11
N GLU A 251 -5.41 9.80 1.60
CA GLU A 251 -6.82 10.21 1.65
C GLU A 251 -7.68 9.33 0.75
N LEU A 252 -7.24 9.06 -0.48
CA LEU A 252 -7.94 8.14 -1.39
C LEU A 252 -7.94 6.71 -0.87
N PHE A 253 -6.83 6.27 -0.28
CA PHE A 253 -6.75 4.95 0.32
C PHE A 253 -7.69 4.83 1.53
N ALA A 254 -7.69 5.81 2.45
CA ALA A 254 -8.60 5.87 3.58
C ALA A 254 -10.07 5.89 3.13
N LYS A 255 -10.42 6.72 2.14
CA LYS A 255 -11.78 6.78 1.56
C LYS A 255 -12.23 5.41 1.03
N THR A 256 -11.33 4.65 0.42
CA THR A 256 -11.66 3.30 -0.05
C THR A 256 -11.87 2.33 1.11
N LEU A 257 -11.07 2.41 2.18
CA LEU A 257 -11.28 1.61 3.38
C LEU A 257 -12.58 2.00 4.11
N ASP A 258 -13.00 3.28 4.10
CA ASP A 258 -14.30 3.74 4.62
C ASP A 258 -15.46 3.14 3.81
N GLU A 259 -15.29 3.03 2.49
CA GLU A 259 -16.28 2.35 1.63
C GLU A 259 -16.35 0.85 1.94
N VAL A 260 -15.21 0.20 2.19
CA VAL A 260 -15.15 -1.19 2.65
C VAL A 260 -15.89 -1.36 3.98
N ASP A 261 -15.61 -0.49 4.96
CA ASP A 261 -16.25 -0.54 6.27
C ASP A 261 -17.77 -0.28 6.16
N THR A 262 -18.19 0.65 5.30
CA THR A 262 -19.61 0.93 5.04
C THR A 262 -20.36 -0.26 4.42
N ARG A 263 -19.72 -0.97 3.47
CA ARG A 263 -20.36 -2.07 2.75
C ARG A 263 -20.32 -3.38 3.50
N TYR A 264 -19.23 -3.66 4.22
CA TYR A 264 -18.95 -4.98 4.82
C TYR A 264 -18.76 -4.92 6.34
N GLY A 265 -18.80 -3.73 6.94
CA GLY A 265 -18.56 -3.52 8.37
C GLY A 265 -17.09 -3.55 8.78
N SER A 266 -16.20 -4.17 8.01
CA SER A 266 -14.76 -4.18 8.23
C SER A 266 -13.99 -4.75 7.03
N LEU A 267 -12.71 -4.40 6.91
CA LEU A 267 -11.82 -5.02 5.92
C LEU A 267 -11.72 -6.55 6.13
N ARG A 268 -11.85 -7.03 7.36
CA ARG A 268 -11.85 -8.47 7.65
C ARG A 268 -13.09 -9.19 7.13
N ASN A 269 -14.27 -8.59 7.23
CA ASN A 269 -15.47 -9.14 6.64
C ASN A 269 -15.39 -9.13 5.12
N TYR A 270 -14.90 -8.03 4.52
CA TYR A 270 -14.61 -7.95 3.09
C TYR A 270 -13.71 -9.10 2.63
N LEU A 271 -12.63 -9.41 3.37
CA LEU A 271 -11.76 -10.55 3.07
C LEU A 271 -12.53 -11.87 3.03
N SER A 272 -13.47 -12.08 3.96
CA SER A 272 -14.27 -13.30 4.01
C SER A 272 -15.30 -13.36 2.90
N GLU A 273 -16.00 -12.26 2.65
CA GLU A 273 -17.16 -12.21 1.75
C GLU A 273 -16.76 -12.09 0.27
N CYS A 274 -15.75 -11.28 -0.02
CA CYS A 274 -15.34 -10.96 -1.40
C CYS A 274 -14.09 -11.72 -1.85
N ILE A 275 -13.08 -11.83 -0.96
CA ILE A 275 -11.81 -12.48 -1.30
C ILE A 275 -11.83 -13.99 -0.96
N GLY A 276 -12.75 -14.44 -0.12
CA GLY A 276 -12.84 -15.85 0.28
C GLY A 276 -11.77 -16.29 1.28
N VAL A 277 -11.19 -15.35 2.03
CA VAL A 277 -10.25 -15.66 3.13
C VAL A 277 -11.06 -16.10 4.34
N THR A 278 -11.21 -17.40 4.53
CA THR A 278 -12.03 -17.96 5.60
C THR A 278 -11.44 -17.70 6.98
N PRO A 279 -12.25 -17.81 8.06
CA PRO A 279 -11.74 -17.73 9.44
C PRO A 279 -10.62 -18.72 9.73
N GLU A 280 -10.64 -19.92 9.14
CA GLU A 280 -9.60 -20.95 9.26
C GLU A 280 -8.31 -20.51 8.56
N MET A 281 -8.40 -19.92 7.37
CA MET A 281 -7.25 -19.34 6.68
C MET A 281 -6.63 -18.21 7.51
N MET A 282 -7.44 -17.29 8.04
CA MET A 282 -6.95 -16.22 8.92
C MET A 282 -6.31 -16.77 10.19
N LYS A 283 -6.86 -17.83 10.78
CA LYS A 283 -6.26 -18.51 11.93
C LYS A 283 -4.91 -19.09 11.55
N THR A 284 -4.81 -19.80 10.43
CA THR A 284 -3.55 -20.37 9.93
C THR A 284 -2.50 -19.30 9.68
N LEU A 285 -2.86 -18.17 9.05
CA LEU A 285 -1.95 -17.04 8.84
C LEU A 285 -1.43 -16.48 10.18
N ARG A 286 -2.31 -16.29 11.17
CA ARG A 286 -1.91 -15.81 12.51
C ARG A 286 -0.98 -16.78 13.24
N GLU A 287 -1.24 -18.08 13.16
CA GLU A 287 -0.37 -19.11 13.78
C GLU A 287 1.01 -19.14 13.12
N ARG A 288 1.08 -18.93 11.81
CA ARG A 288 2.31 -18.98 11.05
C ARG A 288 3.15 -17.72 11.17
N TYR A 289 2.54 -16.55 11.11
CA TYR A 289 3.22 -15.28 10.96
C TYR A 289 3.22 -14.40 12.23
N LEU A 290 2.51 -14.77 13.31
CA LEU A 290 2.56 -14.09 14.60
C LEU A 290 3.29 -14.92 15.65
N GLN A 291 4.01 -14.22 16.55
CA GLN A 291 4.69 -14.78 17.73
C GLN A 291 4.32 -14.03 18.99
#